data_a866e606dfbcda228ae75a30202d05f4
#
_entry.id   a866e606dfbcda228ae75a30202d05f4
#
_cell.length_a   1.000
_cell.length_b   1.000
_cell.length_c   1.000
_cell.angle_alpha   90.00
_cell.angle_beta   90.00
_cell.angle_gamma   90.00
#
_symmetry.space_group_name_H-M   'P 1'
#
loop_
_entity.id
_entity.type
_entity.pdbx_description
1 polymer ?
#
loop_
_entity_poly.entity_id
_entity_poly.type
_entity_poly.pdbx_seq_one_letter_code
_entity_poly.pdbx_strand_id
1 'polypeptide(L)'
;MKQILIRIYSLLVMFGIDPRKTINSMMGLPYYFRNLQLLKKQKKSAAKNFPLGRSYPCLGDRLTDSGSAKGHYFHQDLLVARRIHYNNPSIHVDVGSRIDGFVAHVASFRPIEVFDIRPLSSEIPNVKF
;
A
#
# COMPACT_ATOMS: atom_id res chain seq x y z
N MET A 1 5.07 -31.62 -13.63
CA MET A 1 4.20 -31.29 -12.48
C MET A 1 4.39 -29.86 -11.96
N LYS A 2 5.59 -29.42 -11.55
CA LYS A 2 5.83 -28.09 -10.94
C LYS A 2 5.39 -26.92 -11.85
N GLN A 3 5.65 -26.98 -13.16
CA GLN A 3 5.24 -25.92 -14.10
C GLN A 3 3.72 -25.84 -14.30
N ILE A 4 3.01 -26.96 -14.26
CA ILE A 4 1.54 -26.99 -14.37
C ILE A 4 0.92 -26.32 -13.14
N LEU A 5 1.42 -26.62 -11.95
CA LEU A 5 0.95 -26.00 -10.70
C LEU A 5 1.18 -24.48 -10.71
N ILE A 6 2.33 -24.02 -11.24
CA ILE A 6 2.61 -22.57 -11.37
C ILE A 6 1.61 -21.91 -12.32
N ARG A 7 1.28 -22.54 -13.44
CA ARG A 7 0.30 -22.00 -14.41
C ARG A 7 -1.10 -21.93 -13.81
N ILE A 8 -1.52 -22.99 -13.11
CA ILE A 8 -2.83 -23.02 -12.43
C ILE A 8 -2.88 -21.93 -11.36
N TYR A 9 -1.84 -21.79 -10.55
CA TYR A 9 -1.73 -20.72 -9.56
C TYR A 9 -1.85 -19.33 -10.21
N SER A 10 -1.10 -19.09 -11.31
CA SER A 10 -1.15 -17.82 -12.03
C SER A 10 -2.54 -17.51 -12.57
N LEU A 11 -3.24 -18.51 -13.12
CA LEU A 11 -4.62 -18.36 -13.59
C LEU A 11 -5.56 -18.00 -12.43
N LEU A 12 -5.48 -18.69 -11.31
CA LEU A 12 -6.32 -18.40 -10.14
C LEU A 12 -6.11 -16.96 -9.65
N VAL A 13 -4.84 -16.51 -9.60
CA VAL A 13 -4.51 -15.12 -9.20
C VAL A 13 -5.07 -14.10 -10.19
N MET A 14 -5.04 -14.37 -11.50
CA MET A 14 -5.65 -13.50 -12.52
C MET A 14 -7.15 -13.34 -12.33
N PHE A 15 -7.84 -14.39 -11.86
CA PHE A 15 -9.27 -14.33 -11.50
C PHE A 15 -9.53 -13.77 -10.09
N GLY A 16 -8.51 -13.22 -9.42
CA GLY A 16 -8.64 -12.65 -8.08
C GLY A 16 -8.62 -13.69 -6.94
N ILE A 17 -8.37 -14.96 -7.25
CA ILE A 17 -8.28 -16.04 -6.26
C ILE A 17 -6.81 -16.28 -5.96
N ASP A 18 -6.33 -15.83 -4.79
CA ASP A 18 -4.98 -16.09 -4.32
C ASP A 18 -5.00 -17.18 -3.22
N PRO A 19 -4.63 -18.43 -3.53
CA PRO A 19 -4.63 -19.51 -2.55
C PRO A 19 -3.74 -19.24 -1.33
N ARG A 20 -2.61 -18.52 -1.51
CA ARG A 20 -1.71 -18.16 -0.41
C ARG A 20 -2.37 -17.17 0.54
N LYS A 21 -3.01 -16.13 -0.01
CA LYS A 21 -3.77 -15.17 0.80
C LYS A 21 -4.91 -15.85 1.53
N THR A 22 -5.61 -16.77 0.88
CA THR A 22 -6.70 -17.53 1.50
C THR A 22 -6.20 -18.34 2.69
N ILE A 23 -5.11 -19.11 2.53
CA ILE A 23 -4.51 -19.90 3.61
C ILE A 23 -4.05 -18.97 4.74
N ASN A 24 -3.33 -17.90 4.44
CA ASN A 24 -2.86 -16.93 5.44
C ASN A 24 -4.02 -16.30 6.21
N SER A 25 -5.11 -15.97 5.52
CA SER A 25 -6.31 -15.43 6.15
C SER A 25 -6.96 -16.44 7.09
N MET A 26 -7.08 -17.71 6.68
CA MET A 26 -7.59 -18.78 7.53
C MET A 26 -6.71 -18.97 8.79
N MET A 27 -5.39 -18.96 8.63
CA MET A 27 -4.46 -19.02 9.76
C MET A 27 -4.54 -17.79 10.67
N GLY A 28 -4.88 -16.64 10.15
CA GLY A 28 -5.05 -15.38 10.88
C GLY A 28 -6.34 -15.32 11.72
N LEU A 29 -7.40 -16.06 11.34
CA LEU A 29 -8.71 -16.00 11.99
C LEU A 29 -8.67 -16.23 13.52
N PRO A 30 -8.03 -17.26 14.06
CA PRO A 30 -7.98 -17.50 15.51
C PRO A 30 -7.33 -16.34 16.27
N TYR A 31 -6.26 -15.77 15.69
CA TYR A 31 -5.55 -14.63 16.26
C TYR A 31 -6.41 -13.37 16.23
N TYR A 32 -7.13 -13.13 15.14
CA TYR A 32 -8.06 -12.02 15.03
C TYR A 32 -9.12 -12.05 16.13
N PHE A 33 -9.80 -13.16 16.31
CA PHE A 33 -10.85 -13.28 17.34
C PHE A 33 -10.29 -13.12 18.76
N ARG A 34 -9.13 -13.72 19.04
CA ARG A 34 -8.46 -13.56 20.34
C ARG A 34 -8.09 -12.12 20.61
N ASN A 35 -7.47 -11.45 19.63
CA ASN A 35 -7.06 -10.06 19.77
C ASN A 35 -8.26 -9.11 19.89
N LEU A 36 -9.33 -9.37 19.15
CA LEU A 36 -10.58 -8.61 19.25
C LEU A 36 -11.20 -8.71 20.65
N GLN A 37 -11.20 -9.89 21.24
CA GLN A 37 -11.69 -10.10 22.61
C GLN A 37 -10.81 -9.36 23.63
N LEU A 38 -9.49 -9.43 23.48
CA LEU A 38 -8.55 -8.70 24.33
C LEU A 38 -8.75 -7.18 24.21
N LEU A 39 -8.87 -6.67 22.99
CA LEU A 39 -9.12 -5.26 22.73
C LEU A 39 -10.43 -4.80 23.38
N LYS A 40 -11.51 -5.56 23.22
CA LYS A 40 -12.80 -5.27 23.86
C LYS A 40 -12.70 -5.27 25.40
N LYS A 41 -11.93 -6.19 25.97
CA LYS A 41 -11.67 -6.25 27.42
C LYS A 41 -10.88 -5.03 27.90
N GLN A 42 -9.78 -4.70 27.23
CA GLN A 42 -8.95 -3.54 27.55
C GLN A 42 -9.71 -2.22 27.42
N LYS A 43 -10.58 -2.12 26.40
CA LYS A 43 -11.41 -0.92 26.21
C LYS A 43 -12.40 -0.67 27.36
N LYS A 44 -12.87 -1.71 28.02
CA LYS A 44 -13.76 -1.53 29.19
C LYS A 44 -13.09 -0.80 30.35
N SER A 45 -11.76 -0.95 30.46
CA SER A 45 -10.93 -0.30 31.49
C SER A 45 -10.24 0.97 31.01
N ALA A 46 -10.20 1.24 29.72
CA ALA A 46 -9.59 2.44 29.15
C ALA A 46 -10.57 3.61 29.09
N ALA A 47 -10.04 4.84 29.17
CA ALA A 47 -10.82 6.05 29.02
C ALA A 47 -11.67 6.05 27.74
N LYS A 48 -12.87 6.64 27.80
CA LYS A 48 -13.91 6.63 26.75
C LYS A 48 -13.52 7.28 25.41
N ASN A 49 -12.28 7.74 25.24
CA ASN A 49 -11.85 8.64 24.16
C ASN A 49 -11.62 7.98 22.82
N PHE A 50 -11.68 6.64 22.73
CA PHE A 50 -11.50 5.92 21.46
C PHE A 50 -12.71 5.03 21.15
N PRO A 51 -13.72 5.54 20.43
CA PRO A 51 -14.81 4.69 19.97
C PRO A 51 -14.28 3.63 19.00
N LEU A 52 -14.65 2.36 19.20
CA LEU A 52 -14.38 1.33 18.19
C LEU A 52 -15.33 1.57 17.01
N GLY A 53 -14.76 1.88 15.87
CA GLY A 53 -15.49 1.99 14.62
C GLY A 53 -15.86 0.63 14.03
N ARG A 54 -16.21 0.62 12.74
CA ARG A 54 -16.49 -0.59 11.97
C ARG A 54 -15.25 -1.45 11.91
N SER A 55 -15.37 -2.74 12.21
CA SER A 55 -14.26 -3.68 12.13
C SER A 55 -13.90 -3.99 10.68
N TYR A 56 -12.63 -3.87 10.33
CA TYR A 56 -12.06 -4.29 9.05
C TYR A 56 -10.94 -5.31 9.31
N PRO A 57 -11.22 -6.61 9.21
CA PRO A 57 -10.25 -7.64 9.55
C PRO A 57 -9.15 -7.80 8.49
N CYS A 58 -7.91 -7.52 8.85
CA CYS A 58 -6.72 -7.79 8.04
C CYS A 58 -6.10 -9.13 8.48
N LEU A 59 -6.68 -10.22 8.01
CA LEU A 59 -6.37 -11.56 8.54
C LEU A 59 -4.97 -12.06 8.17
N GLY A 60 -4.44 -11.64 7.03
CA GLY A 60 -3.14 -12.07 6.51
C GLY A 60 -1.94 -11.25 7.00
N ASP A 61 -2.16 -10.05 7.51
CA ASP A 61 -1.09 -9.07 7.78
C ASP A 61 -0.04 -9.56 8.77
N ARG A 62 -0.45 -10.37 9.75
CA ARG A 62 0.48 -10.96 10.71
C ARG A 62 1.53 -11.88 10.08
N LEU A 63 1.23 -12.45 8.91
CA LEU A 63 2.05 -13.44 8.23
C LEU A 63 2.79 -12.84 7.03
N THR A 64 2.70 -11.53 6.85
CA THR A 64 3.34 -10.79 5.77
C THR A 64 4.32 -9.76 6.31
N ASP A 65 5.27 -9.36 5.47
CA ASP A 65 6.17 -8.25 5.78
C ASP A 65 5.37 -6.94 5.87
N SER A 66 5.89 -5.94 6.59
CA SER A 66 5.29 -4.60 6.74
C SER A 66 5.21 -3.80 5.44
N GLY A 67 5.69 -4.35 4.36
CA GLY A 67 5.71 -3.77 3.02
C GLY A 67 6.79 -4.41 2.18
N SER A 68 7.01 -3.91 0.98
CA SER A 68 8.05 -4.40 0.09
C SER A 68 8.98 -3.27 -0.34
N ALA A 69 10.24 -3.37 0.06
CA ALA A 69 11.34 -2.57 -0.49
C ALA A 69 12.06 -3.31 -1.63
N LYS A 70 11.45 -4.37 -2.15
CA LYS A 70 12.00 -5.20 -3.25
C LYS A 70 11.56 -4.60 -4.58
N GLY A 71 12.52 -4.41 -5.47
CA GLY A 71 12.27 -3.92 -6.82
C GLY A 71 12.95 -2.59 -7.10
N HIS A 72 13.35 -2.41 -8.35
CA HIS A 72 14.10 -1.25 -8.79
C HIS A 72 13.30 0.06 -8.66
N TYR A 73 11.98 0.03 -8.87
CA TYR A 73 11.15 1.24 -8.76
C TYR A 73 11.17 1.85 -7.36
N PHE A 74 11.08 1.05 -6.31
CA PHE A 74 11.12 1.58 -4.94
C PHE A 74 12.41 2.39 -4.69
N HIS A 75 13.55 1.83 -5.05
CA HIS A 75 14.85 2.48 -4.87
C HIS A 75 15.07 3.63 -5.83
N GLN A 76 14.59 3.53 -7.07
CA GLN A 76 14.64 4.58 -8.07
C GLN A 76 13.82 5.79 -7.62
N ASP A 77 12.60 5.60 -7.18
CA ASP A 77 11.70 6.67 -6.72
C ASP A 77 12.32 7.46 -5.58
N LEU A 78 12.87 6.75 -4.58
CA LEU A 78 13.56 7.39 -3.46
C LEU A 78 14.82 8.15 -3.90
N LEU A 79 15.63 7.56 -4.77
CA LEU A 79 16.88 8.18 -5.26
C LEU A 79 16.58 9.45 -6.05
N VAL A 80 15.62 9.38 -6.96
CA VAL A 80 15.28 10.52 -7.84
C VAL A 80 14.61 11.62 -7.04
N ALA A 81 13.64 11.30 -6.17
CA ALA A 81 13.01 12.29 -5.30
C ALA A 81 14.04 13.01 -4.42
N ARG A 82 15.01 12.27 -3.85
CA ARG A 82 16.11 12.85 -3.07
C ARG A 82 16.99 13.79 -3.90
N ARG A 83 17.31 13.44 -5.16
CA ARG A 83 18.07 14.32 -6.06
C ARG A 83 17.30 15.59 -6.41
N ILE A 84 15.99 15.50 -6.64
CA ILE A 84 15.15 16.66 -6.88
C ILE A 84 15.13 17.57 -5.65
N HIS A 85 15.03 17.00 -4.46
CA HIS A 85 15.09 17.77 -3.22
C HIS A 85 16.40 18.54 -3.09
N TYR A 86 17.55 17.90 -3.32
CA TYR A 86 18.86 18.54 -3.22
C TYR A 86 19.09 19.58 -4.32
N ASN A 87 18.71 19.29 -5.56
CA ASN A 87 18.92 20.19 -6.69
C ASN A 87 17.93 21.36 -6.72
N ASN A 88 16.82 21.22 -6.02
CA ASN A 88 15.74 22.22 -5.88
C ASN A 88 15.42 22.96 -7.20
N PRO A 89 15.07 22.28 -8.30
CA PRO A 89 14.78 22.89 -9.58
C PRO A 89 13.57 23.85 -9.44
N SER A 90 13.52 24.92 -10.23
CA SER A 90 12.40 25.88 -10.20
C SER A 90 11.07 25.22 -10.61
N ILE A 91 11.11 24.33 -11.60
CA ILE A 91 9.96 23.57 -12.11
C ILE A 91 10.37 22.10 -12.17
N HIS A 92 9.45 21.21 -11.82
CA HIS A 92 9.60 19.77 -12.02
C HIS A 92 8.38 19.22 -12.75
N VAL A 93 8.64 18.57 -13.86
CA VAL A 93 7.64 17.91 -14.70
C VAL A 93 7.94 16.42 -14.76
N ASP A 94 6.92 15.62 -14.61
CA ASP A 94 6.97 14.17 -14.76
C ASP A 94 6.06 13.68 -15.88
N VAL A 95 6.46 12.63 -16.57
CA VAL A 95 5.68 12.04 -17.66
C VAL A 95 5.44 10.57 -17.41
N GLY A 96 4.18 10.21 -17.16
CA GLY A 96 3.73 8.82 -17.09
C GLY A 96 4.04 8.06 -15.80
N SER A 97 4.55 8.71 -14.75
CA SER A 97 4.76 8.05 -13.46
C SER A 97 3.46 7.83 -12.70
N ARG A 98 3.44 6.80 -11.89
CA ARG A 98 2.30 6.53 -11.01
C ARG A 98 2.24 7.55 -9.88
N ILE A 99 1.02 8.02 -9.61
CA ILE A 99 0.77 9.02 -8.55
C ILE A 99 1.12 8.48 -7.17
N ASP A 100 0.83 7.21 -6.90
CA ASP A 100 1.04 6.54 -5.61
C ASP A 100 2.50 6.08 -5.33
N GLY A 101 3.41 6.43 -6.22
CA GLY A 101 4.84 6.14 -6.10
C GLY A 101 5.68 7.42 -6.10
N PHE A 102 6.49 7.60 -7.14
CA PHE A 102 7.42 8.71 -7.30
C PHE A 102 6.76 10.09 -7.12
N VAL A 103 5.61 10.31 -7.76
CA VAL A 103 4.89 11.59 -7.69
C VAL A 103 4.54 11.95 -6.25
N ALA A 104 4.02 11.00 -5.46
CA ALA A 104 3.69 11.22 -4.06
C ALA A 104 4.92 11.61 -3.21
N HIS A 105 6.08 11.01 -3.49
CA HIS A 105 7.33 11.37 -2.81
C HIS A 105 7.71 12.82 -3.09
N VAL A 106 7.67 13.26 -4.35
CA VAL A 106 8.02 14.64 -4.73
C VAL A 106 6.98 15.63 -4.22
N ALA A 107 5.69 15.33 -4.37
CA ALA A 107 4.59 16.20 -3.93
C ALA A 107 4.61 16.48 -2.41
N SER A 108 5.24 15.61 -1.62
CA SER A 108 5.37 15.80 -0.17
C SER A 108 6.21 17.02 0.23
N PHE A 109 7.09 17.51 -0.66
CA PHE A 109 7.98 18.63 -0.35
C PHE A 109 8.00 19.75 -1.40
N ARG A 110 7.38 19.54 -2.58
CA ARG A 110 7.32 20.57 -3.62
C ARG A 110 6.20 20.33 -4.63
N PRO A 111 5.77 21.38 -5.38
CA PRO A 111 4.90 21.20 -6.53
C PRO A 111 5.55 20.36 -7.64
N ILE A 112 4.74 19.52 -8.27
CA ILE A 112 5.09 18.70 -9.43
C ILE A 112 3.96 18.79 -10.46
N GLU A 113 4.31 18.94 -11.73
CA GLU A 113 3.39 18.86 -12.85
C GLU A 113 3.50 17.49 -13.50
N VAL A 114 2.38 16.82 -13.71
CA VAL A 114 2.33 15.44 -14.21
C VAL A 114 1.58 15.40 -15.53
N PHE A 115 2.20 14.79 -16.53
CA PHE A 115 1.56 14.47 -17.81
C PHE A 115 1.32 12.97 -17.91
N ASP A 116 0.06 12.56 -17.97
CA ASP A 116 -0.33 11.17 -18.23
C ASP A 116 -1.61 11.16 -19.10
N ILE A 117 -1.73 10.16 -19.97
CA ILE A 117 -2.94 9.95 -20.78
C ILE A 117 -4.13 9.42 -19.97
N ARG A 118 -3.88 8.89 -18.79
CA ARG A 118 -4.89 8.38 -17.87
C ARG A 118 -5.35 9.51 -16.95
N PRO A 119 -6.65 9.79 -16.86
CA PRO A 119 -7.14 10.88 -16.03
C PRO A 119 -6.92 10.62 -14.54
N LEU A 120 -6.60 11.66 -13.79
CA LEU A 120 -6.61 11.67 -12.34
C LEU A 120 -7.93 12.28 -11.87
N SER A 121 -8.73 11.51 -11.14
CA SER A 121 -10.06 11.92 -10.66
C SER A 121 -10.04 12.69 -9.34
N SER A 122 -8.89 12.77 -8.67
CA SER A 122 -8.74 13.38 -7.36
C SER A 122 -7.80 14.58 -7.42
N GLU A 123 -8.16 15.66 -6.72
CA GLU A 123 -7.24 16.75 -6.46
C GLU A 123 -6.27 16.38 -5.34
N ILE A 124 -4.99 16.59 -5.58
CA ILE A 124 -3.91 16.28 -4.65
C ILE A 124 -3.08 17.54 -4.44
N PRO A 125 -2.83 17.95 -3.19
CA PRO A 125 -1.95 19.09 -2.92
C PRO A 125 -0.57 18.90 -3.59
N ASN A 126 -0.04 20.00 -4.16
CA ASN A 126 1.22 20.02 -4.88
C ASN A 126 1.29 19.19 -6.17
N VAL A 127 0.20 18.58 -6.63
CA VAL A 127 0.16 17.88 -7.93
C VAL A 127 -0.71 18.67 -8.89
N LYS A 128 -0.11 19.11 -10.00
CA LYS A 128 -0.81 19.67 -11.16
C LYS A 128 -0.83 18.59 -12.24
N PHE A 129 -2.03 18.21 -12.69
CA PHE A 129 -2.25 17.13 -13.65
C PHE A 129 -2.84 17.67 -14.94
#